data_9996f77441d7692638faa3c0ae534163
#
_entry.id   9996f77441d7692638faa3c0ae534163
#
_cell.length_a   1.000
_cell.length_b   1.000
_cell.length_c   1.000
_cell.angle_alpha   90.00
_cell.angle_beta   90.00
_cell.angle_gamma   90.00
#
_symmetry.space_group_name_H-M   'P 1'
#
loop_
_entity.id
_entity.type
_entity.pdbx_description
1 polymer ?
#
loop_
_entity_poly.entity_id
_entity_poly.type
_entity_poly.pdbx_seq_one_letter_code
_entity_poly.pdbx_strand_id
1 'polypeptide(L)'
;MGECTGITFIDSTRIPVCENKRQSRNRVFKGYAQKGKSTMGWYYGFKLHLLCNERGELLNFALTRANVDDRSPKIFNDLTKDLFGKLYADKGYISQSLFASLFDRGVYIVTGIRTNMKNRLMDVHDKIMLRKRSIIETINDMLKNVAQIVHTRHRSISNFIVNLLAGIAAYAFYDTKHSINMEFEREEKQGVKQLTLF
;
A
#
# COMPACT_ATOMS: atom_id res chain seq x y z
N MET A 1 8.17 1.11 -13.57
CA MET A 1 7.89 1.53 -12.18
C MET A 1 8.07 3.04 -12.14
N GLY A 2 7.28 3.73 -11.27
CA GLY A 2 7.41 5.18 -11.08
C GLY A 2 8.62 5.56 -10.22
N GLU A 3 8.81 6.87 -10.05
CA GLU A 3 9.87 7.44 -9.20
C GLU A 3 9.31 7.96 -7.89
N CYS A 4 10.10 7.90 -6.82
CA CYS A 4 9.73 8.46 -5.52
C CYS A 4 9.75 9.99 -5.60
N THR A 5 8.65 10.63 -5.25
CA THR A 5 8.46 12.09 -5.26
C THR A 5 8.53 12.72 -3.87
N GLY A 6 8.75 11.90 -2.83
CA GLY A 6 8.67 12.28 -1.43
C GLY A 6 7.28 12.12 -0.81
N ILE A 7 6.26 11.76 -1.59
CA ILE A 7 4.91 11.42 -1.14
C ILE A 7 4.61 10.01 -1.60
N THR A 8 4.45 9.09 -0.65
CA THR A 8 4.24 7.67 -0.94
C THR A 8 3.07 7.14 -0.11
N PHE A 9 2.29 6.25 -0.71
CA PHE A 9 1.21 5.53 -0.06
C PHE A 9 1.52 4.04 -0.03
N ILE A 10 1.19 3.38 1.08
CA ILE A 10 1.33 1.93 1.24
C ILE A 10 0.01 1.30 1.62
N ASP A 11 -0.28 0.15 1.03
CA ASP A 11 -1.37 -0.71 1.43
C ASP A 11 -1.05 -2.17 1.14
N SER A 12 -1.77 -3.09 1.81
CA SER A 12 -1.71 -4.51 1.53
C SER A 12 -3.08 -5.05 1.14
N THR A 13 -3.12 -5.86 0.10
CA THR A 13 -4.35 -6.45 -0.36
C THR A 13 -4.26 -7.98 -0.40
N ARG A 14 -5.36 -8.66 -0.08
CA ARG A 14 -5.44 -10.12 -0.10
C ARG A 14 -5.49 -10.65 -1.52
N ILE A 15 -4.77 -11.73 -1.76
CA ILE A 15 -4.81 -12.53 -3.00
C ILE A 15 -5.21 -13.97 -2.62
N PRO A 16 -6.50 -14.28 -2.54
CA PRO A 16 -6.97 -15.64 -2.28
C PRO A 16 -6.70 -16.52 -3.49
N VAL A 17 -6.24 -17.75 -3.25
CA VAL A 17 -5.94 -18.73 -4.31
C VAL A 17 -7.01 -19.80 -4.46
N CYS A 18 -7.89 -19.93 -3.49
CA CYS A 18 -9.10 -20.76 -3.56
C CYS A 18 -10.08 -20.36 -2.44
N GLU A 19 -11.30 -20.86 -2.52
CA GLU A 19 -12.25 -20.78 -1.41
C GLU A 19 -11.73 -21.52 -0.18
N ASN A 20 -12.06 -21.05 1.02
CA ASN A 20 -11.63 -21.65 2.28
C ASN A 20 -12.01 -23.14 2.39
N LYS A 21 -13.18 -23.54 1.88
CA LYS A 21 -13.66 -24.91 1.85
C LYS A 21 -12.74 -25.85 1.06
N ARG A 22 -11.99 -25.33 0.10
CA ARG A 22 -11.12 -26.07 -0.81
C ARG A 22 -9.67 -26.09 -0.37
N GLN A 23 -9.29 -25.41 0.71
CA GLN A 23 -7.92 -25.29 1.17
C GLN A 23 -7.22 -26.64 1.34
N SER A 24 -7.86 -27.60 2.02
CA SER A 24 -7.28 -28.93 2.26
C SER A 24 -7.04 -29.76 0.99
N ARG A 25 -7.83 -29.50 -0.05
CA ARG A 25 -7.73 -30.16 -1.36
C ARG A 25 -6.84 -29.44 -2.35
N ASN A 26 -6.39 -28.23 -2.04
CA ASN A 26 -5.57 -27.42 -2.94
C ASN A 26 -4.11 -27.92 -2.90
N ARG A 27 -3.75 -28.72 -3.90
CA ARG A 27 -2.39 -29.29 -4.02
C ARG A 27 -1.39 -28.28 -4.60
N VAL A 28 -1.83 -27.39 -5.49
CA VAL A 28 -0.97 -26.44 -6.23
C VAL A 28 -0.24 -25.50 -5.29
N PHE A 29 -0.96 -24.95 -4.31
CA PHE A 29 -0.43 -23.95 -3.38
C PHE A 29 -0.03 -24.51 -2.01
N LYS A 30 -0.05 -25.85 -1.86
CA LYS A 30 0.36 -26.50 -0.61
C LYS A 30 1.83 -26.19 -0.32
N GLY A 31 2.12 -25.68 0.88
CA GLY A 31 3.47 -25.27 1.29
C GLY A 31 3.88 -23.85 0.87
N TYR A 32 3.20 -23.25 -0.09
CA TYR A 32 3.45 -21.89 -0.55
C TYR A 32 2.47 -20.87 0.05
N ALA A 33 1.16 -21.12 -0.09
CA ALA A 33 0.14 -20.26 0.49
C ALA A 33 -0.13 -20.59 1.96
N GLN A 34 -0.66 -19.63 2.71
CA GLN A 34 -1.04 -19.80 4.10
C GLN A 34 -2.43 -19.19 4.36
N LYS A 35 -3.04 -19.58 5.48
CA LYS A 35 -4.30 -19.01 5.94
C LYS A 35 -4.01 -17.70 6.68
N GLY A 36 -4.65 -16.61 6.26
CA GLY A 36 -4.57 -15.31 6.89
C GLY A 36 -5.95 -14.75 7.20
N LYS A 37 -5.99 -13.72 8.03
CA LYS A 37 -7.20 -12.99 8.40
C LYS A 37 -7.14 -11.57 7.85
N SER A 38 -8.23 -11.12 7.25
CA SER A 38 -8.43 -9.73 6.84
C SER A 38 -9.69 -9.16 7.48
N THR A 39 -10.00 -7.90 7.28
CA THR A 39 -11.28 -7.27 7.69
C THR A 39 -12.50 -8.00 7.12
N MET A 40 -12.35 -8.63 5.95
CA MET A 40 -13.39 -9.41 5.28
C MET A 40 -13.41 -10.90 5.70
N GLY A 41 -12.67 -11.28 6.76
CA GLY A 41 -12.61 -12.64 7.27
C GLY A 41 -11.36 -13.42 6.86
N TRP A 42 -11.42 -14.73 7.08
CA TRP A 42 -10.33 -15.66 6.78
C TRP A 42 -10.24 -15.95 5.29
N TYR A 43 -9.01 -16.10 4.78
CA TYR A 43 -8.74 -16.53 3.41
C TYR A 43 -7.46 -17.38 3.36
N TYR A 44 -7.31 -18.19 2.30
CA TYR A 44 -6.11 -18.97 2.02
C TYR A 44 -5.44 -18.41 0.77
N GLY A 45 -4.18 -17.97 0.90
CA GLY A 45 -3.48 -17.34 -0.21
C GLY A 45 -2.26 -16.53 0.20
N PHE A 46 -2.15 -15.36 -0.44
CA PHE A 46 -1.06 -14.41 -0.28
C PHE A 46 -1.57 -13.00 0.05
N LYS A 47 -0.67 -12.12 0.48
CA LYS A 47 -0.86 -10.68 0.52
C LYS A 47 0.06 -10.02 -0.51
N LEU A 48 -0.50 -9.10 -1.26
CA LEU A 48 0.25 -8.20 -2.13
C LEU A 48 0.36 -6.86 -1.41
N HIS A 49 1.60 -6.45 -1.11
CA HIS A 49 1.93 -5.14 -0.58
C HIS A 49 2.30 -4.24 -1.74
N LEU A 50 1.73 -3.04 -1.79
CA LEU A 50 1.97 -2.08 -2.86
C LEU A 50 2.43 -0.75 -2.28
N LEU A 51 3.34 -0.10 -3.00
CA LEU A 51 3.72 1.29 -2.82
C LEU A 51 3.38 2.07 -4.08
N CYS A 52 2.75 3.24 -3.93
CA CYS A 52 2.53 4.16 -5.04
C CYS A 52 2.83 5.61 -4.61
N ASN A 53 3.12 6.46 -5.60
CA ASN A 53 3.22 7.90 -5.38
C ASN A 53 1.85 8.60 -5.58
N GLU A 54 1.81 9.92 -5.43
CA GLU A 54 0.61 10.75 -5.62
C GLU A 54 0.11 10.80 -7.07
N ARG A 55 0.96 10.39 -8.02
CA ARG A 55 0.60 10.28 -9.44
C ARG A 55 -0.04 8.94 -9.79
N GLY A 56 -0.23 8.05 -8.79
CA GLY A 56 -0.75 6.71 -9.01
C GLY A 56 0.24 5.75 -9.66
N GLU A 57 1.52 6.10 -9.72
CA GLU A 57 2.54 5.21 -10.24
C GLU A 57 3.00 4.24 -9.16
N LEU A 58 3.09 2.95 -9.50
CA LEU A 58 3.64 1.94 -8.60
C LEU A 58 5.15 2.13 -8.46
N LEU A 59 5.61 2.24 -7.22
CA LEU A 59 7.03 2.38 -6.89
C LEU A 59 7.68 1.02 -6.61
N ASN A 60 7.00 0.22 -5.81
CA ASN A 60 7.49 -1.10 -5.42
C ASN A 60 6.33 -2.01 -5.01
N PHE A 61 6.56 -3.31 -4.99
CA PHE A 61 5.60 -4.28 -4.49
C PHE A 61 6.29 -5.49 -3.88
N ALA A 62 5.59 -6.20 -2.99
CA ALA A 62 6.03 -7.48 -2.43
C ALA A 62 4.85 -8.44 -2.28
N LEU A 63 5.12 -9.72 -2.52
CA LEU A 63 4.15 -10.79 -2.30
C LEU A 63 4.59 -11.61 -1.09
N THR A 64 3.67 -11.75 -0.12
CA THR A 64 3.92 -12.53 1.08
C THR A 64 2.84 -13.59 1.30
N ARG A 65 3.12 -14.57 2.16
CA ARG A 65 2.09 -15.49 2.64
C ARG A 65 1.04 -14.72 3.43
N ALA A 66 -0.21 -15.14 3.37
CA ALA A 66 -1.34 -14.44 3.99
C ALA A 66 -1.22 -14.24 5.52
N ASN A 67 -0.45 -15.08 6.22
CA ASN A 67 -0.23 -15.00 7.67
C ASN A 67 0.90 -14.06 8.10
N VAL A 68 1.65 -13.50 7.16
CA VAL A 68 2.76 -12.58 7.49
C VAL A 68 2.19 -11.24 7.95
N ASP A 69 2.75 -10.68 9.03
CA ASP A 69 2.36 -9.35 9.52
C ASP A 69 2.82 -8.26 8.52
N ASP A 70 1.92 -7.31 8.25
CA ASP A 70 2.19 -6.18 7.34
C ASP A 70 3.32 -5.28 7.85
N ARG A 71 3.62 -5.34 9.15
CA ARG A 71 4.70 -4.61 9.83
C ARG A 71 6.01 -5.40 9.90
N SER A 72 6.13 -6.55 9.22
CA SER A 72 7.37 -7.34 9.20
C SER A 72 8.56 -6.48 8.77
N PRO A 73 9.60 -6.28 9.60
CA PRO A 73 10.71 -5.39 9.29
C PRO A 73 11.44 -5.76 7.99
N LYS A 74 11.59 -7.06 7.74
CA LYS A 74 12.23 -7.56 6.51
C LYS A 74 11.50 -7.06 5.26
N ILE A 75 10.18 -7.25 5.20
CA ILE A 75 9.37 -6.86 4.04
C ILE A 75 9.37 -5.34 3.90
N PHE A 76 9.21 -4.64 5.03
CA PHE A 76 9.14 -3.20 5.02
C PHE A 76 10.46 -2.57 4.57
N ASN A 77 11.60 -3.09 5.03
CA ASN A 77 12.92 -2.62 4.61
C ASN A 77 13.15 -2.83 3.12
N ASP A 78 12.77 -4.00 2.59
CA ASP A 78 12.90 -4.28 1.15
C ASP A 78 12.01 -3.38 0.30
N LEU A 79 10.75 -3.16 0.75
CA LEU A 79 9.80 -2.29 0.05
C LEU A 79 10.21 -0.83 0.04
N THR A 80 10.78 -0.33 1.15
CA THR A 80 11.02 1.11 1.36
C THR A 80 12.48 1.52 1.18
N LYS A 81 13.33 0.65 0.62
CA LYS A 81 14.78 0.91 0.57
C LYS A 81 15.15 2.17 -0.22
N ASP A 82 14.42 2.46 -1.29
CA ASP A 82 14.68 3.57 -2.22
C ASP A 82 13.70 4.76 -1.99
N LEU A 83 13.02 4.79 -0.83
CA LEU A 83 12.09 5.86 -0.48
C LEU A 83 12.77 6.97 0.32
N PHE A 84 12.22 8.17 0.17
CA PHE A 84 12.48 9.33 1.02
C PHE A 84 11.18 10.11 1.24
N GLY A 85 11.17 11.01 2.23
CA GLY A 85 10.03 11.87 2.50
C GLY A 85 8.93 11.19 3.32
N LYS A 86 7.66 11.39 2.98
CA LYS A 86 6.52 10.95 3.77
C LYS A 86 5.86 9.70 3.20
N LEU A 87 5.64 8.71 4.07
CA LEU A 87 4.94 7.45 3.77
C LEU A 87 3.60 7.42 4.50
N TYR A 88 2.51 7.52 3.77
CA TYR A 88 1.14 7.49 4.29
C TYR A 88 0.62 6.06 4.35
N ALA A 89 0.26 5.63 5.55
CA ALA A 89 -0.15 4.25 5.81
C ALA A 89 -1.45 4.17 6.64
N ASP A 90 -2.11 3.01 6.61
CA ASP A 90 -3.24 2.75 7.50
C ASP A 90 -2.78 2.59 8.98
N LYS A 91 -3.74 2.74 9.91
CA LYS A 91 -3.53 2.54 11.35
C LYS A 91 -2.97 1.16 11.70
N GLY A 92 -3.13 0.18 10.82
CA GLY A 92 -2.53 -1.15 10.93
C GLY A 92 -1.01 -1.14 10.98
N TYR A 93 -0.37 -0.17 10.34
CA TYR A 93 1.09 -0.04 10.26
C TYR A 93 1.74 0.65 11.48
N ILE A 94 0.96 1.03 12.49
CA ILE A 94 1.50 1.67 13.70
C ILE A 94 2.40 0.69 14.46
N SER A 95 3.72 0.97 14.46
CA SER A 95 4.75 0.24 15.18
C SER A 95 5.90 1.19 15.50
N GLN A 96 6.30 1.24 16.77
CA GLN A 96 7.37 2.14 17.20
C GLN A 96 8.73 1.76 16.61
N SER A 97 9.03 0.45 16.55
CA SER A 97 10.26 -0.05 15.94
C SER A 97 10.34 0.26 14.44
N LEU A 98 9.21 0.15 13.74
CA LEU A 98 9.14 0.49 12.33
C LEU A 98 9.33 1.99 12.09
N PHE A 99 8.70 2.82 12.94
CA PHE A 99 8.86 4.28 12.89
C PHE A 99 10.33 4.68 13.05
N ALA A 100 11.03 4.17 14.09
CA ALA A 100 12.43 4.50 14.34
C ALA A 100 13.32 4.09 13.16
N SER A 101 13.19 2.85 12.66
CA SER A 101 13.98 2.34 11.54
C SER A 101 13.79 3.13 10.24
N LEU A 102 12.58 3.63 9.97
CA LEU A 102 12.30 4.46 8.80
C LEU A 102 12.81 5.88 8.96
N PHE A 103 12.63 6.44 10.15
CA PHE A 103 13.08 7.80 10.49
C PHE A 103 14.58 7.96 10.28
N ASP A 104 15.38 7.00 10.74
CA ASP A 104 16.85 6.99 10.55
C ASP A 104 17.26 6.98 9.08
N ARG A 105 16.35 6.56 8.19
CA ARG A 105 16.56 6.51 6.73
C ARG A 105 15.93 7.70 5.99
N GLY A 106 15.42 8.71 6.71
CA GLY A 106 14.77 9.88 6.12
C GLY A 106 13.35 9.62 5.59
N VAL A 107 12.69 8.55 6.04
CA VAL A 107 11.30 8.23 5.69
C VAL A 107 10.39 8.44 6.91
N TYR A 108 9.45 9.36 6.79
CA TYR A 108 8.51 9.72 7.85
C TYR A 108 7.17 9.03 7.62
N ILE A 109 6.89 7.99 8.43
CA ILE A 109 5.60 7.31 8.35
C ILE A 109 4.50 8.15 9.00
N VAL A 110 3.43 8.41 8.26
CA VAL A 110 2.25 9.16 8.70
C VAL A 110 1.06 8.23 8.69
N THR A 111 0.39 8.10 9.86
CA THR A 111 -0.80 7.25 10.02
C THR A 111 -1.90 7.99 10.75
N GLY A 112 -3.14 7.58 10.55
CA GLY A 112 -4.24 8.04 11.40
C GLY A 112 -4.07 7.57 12.85
N ILE A 113 -4.62 8.33 13.80
CA ILE A 113 -4.57 8.03 15.24
C ILE A 113 -5.63 6.95 15.57
N ARG A 114 -5.26 5.95 16.38
CA ARG A 114 -6.22 4.99 16.95
C ARG A 114 -7.02 5.64 18.07
N THR A 115 -8.24 5.18 18.33
CA THR A 115 -9.14 5.72 19.36
C THR A 115 -8.56 5.69 20.77
N ASN A 116 -7.66 4.74 21.03
CA ASN A 116 -6.99 4.57 22.33
C ASN A 116 -5.63 5.30 22.43
N MET A 117 -5.25 6.09 21.43
CA MET A 117 -4.02 6.88 21.43
C MET A 117 -4.31 8.34 21.80
N LYS A 118 -3.34 8.99 22.47
CA LYS A 118 -3.41 10.44 22.74
C LYS A 118 -3.48 11.20 21.42
N ASN A 119 -4.33 12.22 21.38
CA ASN A 119 -4.42 13.13 20.26
C ASN A 119 -3.07 13.82 20.03
N ARG A 120 -2.61 13.84 18.79
CA ARG A 120 -1.42 14.57 18.36
C ARG A 120 -1.84 15.63 17.35
N LEU A 121 -1.28 16.81 17.47
CA LEU A 121 -1.38 17.82 16.41
C LEU A 121 -0.73 17.23 15.15
N MET A 122 -1.49 17.20 14.08
CA MET A 122 -1.04 16.75 12.77
C MET A 122 -1.20 17.93 11.81
N ASP A 123 -0.22 18.13 10.96
CA ASP A 123 -0.28 19.11 9.90
C ASP A 123 -1.54 18.91 9.03
N VAL A 124 -2.12 20.00 8.58
CA VAL A 124 -3.31 19.99 7.70
C VAL A 124 -3.01 19.22 6.42
N HIS A 125 -1.83 19.41 5.83
CA HIS A 125 -1.36 18.67 4.67
C HIS A 125 -1.37 17.16 4.93
N ASP A 126 -0.84 16.70 6.05
CA ASP A 126 -0.80 15.28 6.38
C ASP A 126 -2.20 14.69 6.58
N LYS A 127 -3.14 15.47 7.13
CA LYS A 127 -4.55 15.07 7.24
C LYS A 127 -5.21 14.90 5.87
N ILE A 128 -4.90 15.81 4.93
CA ILE A 128 -5.41 15.75 3.56
C ILE A 128 -4.83 14.52 2.86
N MET A 129 -3.53 14.30 2.93
CA MET A 129 -2.86 13.15 2.31
C MET A 129 -3.35 11.81 2.88
N LEU A 130 -3.61 11.71 4.17
CA LEU A 130 -4.22 10.52 4.76
C LEU A 130 -5.63 10.22 4.22
N ARG A 131 -6.42 11.25 3.89
CA ARG A 131 -7.72 11.07 3.22
C ARG A 131 -7.54 10.66 1.76
N LYS A 132 -6.55 11.24 1.08
CA LYS A 132 -6.20 10.92 -0.32
C LYS A 132 -5.56 9.53 -0.48
N ARG A 133 -5.25 8.82 0.62
CA ARG A 133 -4.77 7.44 0.60
C ARG A 133 -5.69 6.47 -0.16
N SER A 134 -6.94 6.84 -0.37
CA SER A 134 -7.87 6.07 -1.23
C SER A 134 -7.32 5.81 -2.64
N ILE A 135 -6.32 6.55 -3.10
CA ILE A 135 -5.65 6.30 -4.39
C ILE A 135 -5.11 4.87 -4.46
N ILE A 136 -4.45 4.38 -3.40
CA ILE A 136 -3.89 3.03 -3.43
C ILE A 136 -4.98 1.95 -3.34
N GLU A 137 -6.12 2.28 -2.72
CA GLU A 137 -7.30 1.40 -2.71
C GLU A 137 -7.88 1.27 -4.12
N THR A 138 -7.95 2.38 -4.86
CA THR A 138 -8.36 2.38 -6.28
C THR A 138 -7.40 1.57 -7.15
N ILE A 139 -6.09 1.70 -6.94
CA ILE A 139 -5.08 0.89 -7.65
C ILE A 139 -5.28 -0.60 -7.34
N ASN A 140 -5.48 -0.95 -6.08
CA ASN A 140 -5.77 -2.32 -5.68
C ASN A 140 -7.04 -2.87 -6.36
N ASP A 141 -8.07 -2.05 -6.50
CA ASP A 141 -9.32 -2.41 -7.17
C ASP A 141 -9.10 -2.62 -8.68
N MET A 142 -8.38 -1.72 -9.34
CA MET A 142 -8.02 -1.86 -10.76
C MET A 142 -7.21 -3.14 -11.02
N LEU A 143 -6.22 -3.42 -10.19
CA LEU A 143 -5.42 -4.66 -10.32
C LEU A 143 -6.28 -5.91 -10.18
N LYS A 144 -7.26 -5.92 -9.28
CA LYS A 144 -8.15 -7.07 -9.06
C LYS A 144 -9.21 -7.22 -10.13
N ASN A 145 -9.89 -6.14 -10.48
CA ASN A 145 -11.11 -6.19 -11.27
C ASN A 145 -10.85 -5.96 -12.76
N VAL A 146 -9.86 -5.13 -13.13
CA VAL A 146 -9.49 -4.87 -14.52
C VAL A 146 -8.37 -5.81 -14.97
N ALA A 147 -7.24 -5.82 -14.25
CA ALA A 147 -6.10 -6.69 -14.58
C ALA A 147 -6.28 -8.14 -14.08
N GLN A 148 -7.35 -8.42 -13.34
CA GLN A 148 -7.77 -9.76 -12.88
C GLN A 148 -6.65 -10.58 -12.22
N ILE A 149 -5.81 -9.94 -11.41
CA ILE A 149 -4.74 -10.62 -10.68
C ILE A 149 -5.26 -11.64 -9.65
N VAL A 150 -6.56 -11.53 -9.28
CA VAL A 150 -7.22 -12.43 -8.35
C VAL A 150 -8.12 -13.37 -9.12
N HIS A 151 -7.60 -14.55 -9.45
CA HIS A 151 -8.42 -15.66 -9.88
C HIS A 151 -7.91 -16.99 -9.28
N THR A 152 -8.77 -17.99 -9.22
CA THR A 152 -8.50 -19.21 -8.44
C THR A 152 -8.20 -20.45 -9.30
N ARG A 153 -8.01 -20.29 -10.60
CA ARG A 153 -7.88 -21.41 -11.55
C ARG A 153 -6.43 -21.70 -11.98
N HIS A 154 -5.45 -21.21 -11.22
CA HIS A 154 -4.04 -21.50 -11.53
C HIS A 154 -3.71 -22.98 -11.34
N ARG A 155 -3.03 -23.57 -12.32
CA ARG A 155 -2.58 -24.97 -12.30
C ARG A 155 -1.14 -25.13 -11.80
N SER A 156 -0.39 -24.03 -11.65
CA SER A 156 0.97 -24.00 -11.12
C SER A 156 1.25 -22.69 -10.42
N ILE A 157 2.25 -22.68 -9.53
CA ILE A 157 2.76 -21.49 -8.88
C ILE A 157 3.34 -20.52 -9.91
N SER A 158 4.08 -21.03 -10.90
CA SER A 158 4.68 -20.20 -11.95
C SER A 158 3.61 -19.42 -12.72
N ASN A 159 2.52 -20.08 -13.14
CA ASN A 159 1.43 -19.39 -13.82
C ASN A 159 0.75 -18.34 -12.94
N PHE A 160 0.64 -18.58 -11.64
CA PHE A 160 0.14 -17.59 -10.69
C PHE A 160 1.05 -16.37 -10.64
N ILE A 161 2.36 -16.56 -10.51
CA ILE A 161 3.33 -15.46 -10.45
C ILE A 161 3.36 -14.68 -11.77
N VAL A 162 3.36 -15.37 -12.91
CA VAL A 162 3.32 -14.73 -14.23
C VAL A 162 2.06 -13.88 -14.38
N ASN A 163 0.88 -14.40 -13.99
CA ASN A 163 -0.37 -13.64 -14.06
C ASN A 163 -0.33 -12.39 -13.15
N LEU A 164 0.19 -12.52 -11.94
CA LEU A 164 0.35 -11.41 -11.01
C LEU A 164 1.27 -10.33 -11.59
N LEU A 165 2.44 -10.72 -12.08
CA LEU A 165 3.43 -9.80 -12.67
C LEU A 165 2.89 -9.15 -13.94
N ALA A 166 2.20 -9.91 -14.80
CA ALA A 166 1.57 -9.38 -16.00
C ALA A 166 0.49 -8.33 -15.67
N GLY A 167 -0.32 -8.57 -14.63
CA GLY A 167 -1.32 -7.59 -14.17
C GLY A 167 -0.68 -6.30 -13.63
N ILE A 168 0.39 -6.41 -12.84
CA ILE A 168 1.15 -5.26 -12.34
C ILE A 168 1.81 -4.50 -13.50
N ALA A 169 2.39 -5.20 -14.46
CA ALA A 169 2.98 -4.60 -15.66
C ALA A 169 1.92 -3.89 -16.51
N ALA A 170 0.77 -4.53 -16.75
CA ALA A 170 -0.34 -3.93 -17.48
C ALA A 170 -0.79 -2.61 -16.83
N TYR A 171 -0.91 -2.58 -15.50
CA TYR A 171 -1.22 -1.33 -14.80
C TYR A 171 -0.16 -0.25 -15.03
N ALA A 172 1.12 -0.61 -15.04
CA ALA A 172 2.21 0.35 -15.26
C ALA A 172 2.16 1.02 -16.64
N PHE A 173 1.56 0.35 -17.65
CA PHE A 173 1.39 0.86 -19.02
C PHE A 173 0.08 1.64 -19.23
N TYR A 174 -0.80 1.77 -18.25
CA TYR A 174 -1.99 2.60 -18.43
C TYR A 174 -1.60 4.07 -18.62
N ASP A 175 -2.13 4.68 -19.69
CA ASP A 175 -1.87 6.08 -20.04
C ASP A 175 -2.45 7.04 -18.99
N THR A 176 -3.64 6.73 -18.48
CA THR A 176 -4.32 7.52 -17.45
C THR A 176 -4.31 6.78 -16.12
N LYS A 177 -3.50 7.26 -15.17
CA LYS A 177 -3.47 6.78 -13.79
C LYS A 177 -4.29 7.70 -12.90
N HIS A 178 -4.94 7.13 -11.90
CA HIS A 178 -5.56 7.94 -10.85
C HIS A 178 -4.46 8.71 -10.13
N SER A 179 -4.56 10.04 -10.12
CA SER A 179 -3.60 10.92 -9.48
C SER A 179 -4.28 11.85 -8.48
N ILE A 180 -3.52 12.34 -7.52
CA ILE A 180 -3.96 13.36 -6.59
C ILE A 180 -3.66 14.73 -7.22
N ASN A 181 -4.71 15.53 -7.44
CA ASN A 181 -4.51 16.90 -7.87
C ASN A 181 -4.01 17.74 -6.69
N MET A 182 -2.79 18.28 -6.82
CA MET A 182 -2.08 19.10 -5.81
C MET A 182 -2.20 20.60 -6.07
N GLU A 183 -2.98 21.03 -7.08
CA GLU A 183 -3.06 22.45 -7.46
C GLU A 183 -3.61 23.36 -6.36
N PHE A 184 -4.43 22.82 -5.45
CA PHE A 184 -5.00 23.57 -4.32
C PHE A 184 -3.95 24.04 -3.27
N GLU A 185 -2.74 23.47 -3.27
CA GLU A 185 -1.75 23.83 -2.23
C GLU A 185 -0.86 25.02 -2.59
N ARG A 186 -0.76 25.37 -3.87
CA ARG A 186 0.12 26.48 -4.29
C ARG A 186 -0.48 27.86 -4.03
N GLU A 187 -1.81 27.98 -4.05
CA GLU A 187 -2.48 29.27 -3.83
C GLU A 187 -2.50 29.72 -2.37
N GLU A 188 -2.59 28.79 -1.41
CA GLU A 188 -2.59 29.15 0.02
C GLU A 188 -1.23 29.66 0.54
N LYS A 189 -0.11 29.26 -0.07
CA LYS A 189 1.22 29.75 0.35
C LYS A 189 1.55 31.15 -0.12
N GLN A 190 0.83 31.70 -1.10
CA GLN A 190 1.04 33.09 -1.57
C GLN A 190 0.13 34.11 -0.88
N GLY A 191 -0.87 33.67 -0.11
CA GLY A 191 -1.91 34.55 0.45
C GLY A 191 -1.73 35.03 1.88
N VAL A 192 -0.76 34.53 2.66
CA VAL A 192 -0.54 34.99 4.03
C VAL A 192 0.46 36.13 4.03
N LYS A 193 0.01 37.33 3.65
CA LYS A 193 0.66 38.56 4.09
C LYS A 193 0.42 38.69 5.59
N GLN A 194 1.49 38.54 6.37
CA GLN A 194 1.50 38.84 7.79
C GLN A 194 1.08 40.29 7.97
N LEU A 195 -0.13 40.52 8.47
CA LEU A 195 -0.57 41.83 8.92
C LEU A 195 0.23 42.17 10.18
N THR A 196 1.25 42.97 10.04
CA THR A 196 1.90 43.67 11.20
C THR A 196 0.88 44.62 11.80
N LEU A 197 0.39 44.28 12.97
CA LEU A 197 -0.33 45.23 13.84
C LEU A 197 0.69 46.20 14.45
N PHE A 198 0.52 47.45 14.11
CA PHE A 198 1.13 48.58 14.84
C PHE A 198 0.37 48.79 16.16
#